data_cb7cdeba97d00d5be68772976ea71c4a
#
_entry.id   cb7cdeba97d00d5be68772976ea71c4a
#
_cell.length_a   1.000
_cell.length_b   1.000
_cell.length_c   1.000
_cell.angle_alpha   90.00
_cell.angle_beta   90.00
_cell.angle_gamma   90.00
#
_symmetry.space_group_name_H-M   'P 1'
#
loop_
_entity.id
_entity.type
_entity.pdbx_description
1 polymer ?
#
loop_
_entity_poly.entity_id
_entity_poly.type
_entity_poly.pdbx_seq_one_letter_code
_entity_poly.pdbx_strand_id
1 'polypeptide(L)'
;RRVPMVLSLVGLSHKYKMFPNELSGGEQQRVSLARAIVNNPAVLIADEPTGNLDPETANEIMGLLEDINRSGTTILMATHAKDIVDNMKKRVIAIDKGIVVRDDRKGMYENEN
;
A
#
# COMPACT_ATOMS: atom_id res chain seq x y z
N ARG A 1 12.98 1.33 -19.00
CA ARG A 1 14.17 1.04 -18.23
C ARG A 1 13.90 0.95 -16.73
N ARG A 2 13.24 1.97 -16.15
CA ARG A 2 12.83 1.88 -14.75
C ARG A 2 11.71 0.88 -14.52
N VAL A 3 10.81 0.69 -15.51
CA VAL A 3 9.66 -0.19 -15.34
C VAL A 3 10.09 -1.64 -15.06
N PRO A 4 11.00 -2.27 -15.85
CA PRO A 4 11.44 -3.62 -15.51
C PRO A 4 12.12 -3.71 -14.15
N MET A 5 12.91 -2.68 -13.76
CA MET A 5 13.58 -2.67 -12.48
C MET A 5 12.57 -2.58 -11.33
N VAL A 6 11.55 -1.72 -11.48
CA VAL A 6 10.51 -1.57 -10.46
C VAL A 6 9.65 -2.83 -10.38
N LEU A 7 9.30 -3.44 -11.51
CA LEU A 7 8.53 -4.68 -11.52
C LEU A 7 9.33 -5.83 -10.89
N SER A 8 10.65 -5.84 -11.06
CA SER A 8 11.50 -6.80 -10.39
C SER A 8 11.43 -6.62 -8.87
N LEU A 9 11.48 -5.37 -8.42
CA LEU A 9 11.37 -5.04 -7.00
C LEU A 9 10.04 -5.53 -6.41
N VAL A 10 8.95 -5.41 -7.16
CA VAL A 10 7.63 -5.86 -6.70
C VAL A 10 7.31 -7.30 -7.08
N GLY A 11 8.27 -8.03 -7.66
CA GLY A 11 8.13 -9.46 -7.95
C GLY A 11 7.41 -9.82 -9.23
N LEU A 12 7.33 -8.89 -10.17
CA LEU A 12 6.58 -9.12 -11.42
C LEU A 12 7.43 -8.91 -12.67
N SER A 13 8.75 -9.01 -12.59
CA SER A 13 9.64 -8.74 -13.71
C SER A 13 9.32 -9.60 -14.94
N HIS A 14 8.90 -10.83 -14.73
CA HIS A 14 8.58 -11.76 -15.82
C HIS A 14 7.21 -11.48 -16.47
N LYS A 15 6.43 -10.56 -15.90
CA LYS A 15 5.08 -10.27 -16.37
C LYS A 15 4.90 -8.85 -16.89
N TYR A 16 5.98 -8.08 -17.01
CA TYR A 16 5.85 -6.67 -17.38
C TYR A 16 5.33 -6.45 -18.79
N LYS A 17 5.40 -7.48 -19.64
CA LYS A 17 4.89 -7.41 -21.01
C LYS A 17 3.43 -7.88 -21.14
N MET A 18 2.84 -8.38 -20.06
CA MET A 18 1.47 -8.88 -20.12
C MET A 18 0.47 -7.73 -20.03
N PHE A 19 -0.71 -7.94 -20.61
CA PHE A 19 -1.80 -6.97 -20.46
C PHE A 19 -2.40 -7.07 -19.05
N PRO A 20 -2.89 -5.94 -18.49
CA PRO A 20 -3.43 -5.95 -17.11
C PRO A 20 -4.52 -7.00 -16.87
N ASN A 21 -5.37 -7.29 -17.88
CA ASN A 21 -6.43 -8.27 -17.69
C ASN A 21 -5.95 -9.71 -17.62
N GLU A 22 -4.66 -9.96 -17.85
CA GLU A 22 -4.07 -11.28 -17.73
C GLU A 22 -3.51 -11.53 -16.33
N LEU A 23 -3.62 -10.57 -15.42
CA LEU A 23 -3.03 -10.64 -14.11
C LEU A 23 -4.07 -10.91 -13.04
N SER A 24 -3.67 -11.56 -11.95
CA SER A 24 -4.51 -11.70 -10.76
C SER A 24 -4.73 -10.34 -10.10
N GLY A 25 -5.67 -10.27 -9.14
CA GLY A 25 -5.92 -9.04 -8.38
C GLY A 25 -4.69 -8.54 -7.66
N GLY A 26 -3.92 -9.44 -7.02
CA GLY A 26 -2.68 -9.08 -6.35
C GLY A 26 -1.61 -8.61 -7.31
N GLU A 27 -1.50 -9.28 -8.46
CA GLU A 27 -0.54 -8.88 -9.49
C GLU A 27 -0.90 -7.52 -10.08
N GLN A 28 -2.19 -7.26 -10.31
CA GLN A 28 -2.64 -5.95 -10.77
C GLN A 28 -2.28 -4.86 -9.77
N GLN A 29 -2.45 -5.14 -8.48
CA GLN A 29 -2.10 -4.18 -7.44
C GLN A 29 -0.60 -3.91 -7.42
N ARG A 30 0.23 -4.94 -7.58
CA ARG A 30 1.68 -4.77 -7.65
C ARG A 30 2.09 -3.92 -8.86
N VAL A 31 1.45 -4.13 -10.01
CA VAL A 31 1.71 -3.31 -11.20
C VAL A 31 1.33 -1.86 -10.94
N SER A 32 0.19 -1.63 -10.28
CA SER A 32 -0.22 -0.28 -9.91
C SER A 32 0.80 0.41 -9.01
N LEU A 33 1.33 -0.32 -8.01
CA LEU A 33 2.37 0.22 -7.13
C LEU A 33 3.65 0.51 -7.91
N ALA A 34 4.05 -0.40 -8.81
CA ALA A 34 5.23 -0.20 -9.64
C ALA A 34 5.11 1.06 -10.48
N ARG A 35 3.95 1.29 -11.09
CA ARG A 35 3.71 2.51 -11.86
C ARG A 35 3.79 3.75 -10.99
N ALA A 36 3.27 3.66 -9.79
CA ALA A 36 3.26 4.81 -8.88
C ALA A 36 4.66 5.20 -8.44
N ILE A 37 5.58 4.23 -8.25
CA ILE A 37 6.92 4.51 -7.74
C ILE A 37 8.00 4.65 -8.82
N VAL A 38 7.65 4.46 -10.10
CA VAL A 38 8.64 4.46 -11.19
C VAL A 38 9.39 5.79 -11.30
N ASN A 39 8.79 6.90 -10.88
CA ASN A 39 9.38 8.23 -10.93
C ASN A 39 9.96 8.69 -9.59
N ASN A 40 10.16 7.78 -8.63
CA ASN A 40 10.66 8.10 -7.29
C ASN A 40 9.87 9.21 -6.61
N PRO A 41 8.55 9.02 -6.39
CA PRO A 41 7.77 10.08 -5.75
C PRO A 41 8.17 10.23 -4.28
N ALA A 42 8.06 11.46 -3.76
CA ALA A 42 8.27 11.69 -2.34
C ALA A 42 7.12 11.12 -1.51
N VAL A 43 5.92 11.13 -2.07
CA VAL A 43 4.69 10.65 -1.40
C VAL A 43 3.94 9.72 -2.32
N LEU A 44 3.53 8.58 -1.78
CA LEU A 44 2.68 7.61 -2.46
C LEU A 44 1.33 7.58 -1.74
N ILE A 45 0.25 7.76 -2.49
CA ILE A 45 -1.10 7.69 -1.94
C ILE A 45 -1.69 6.34 -2.33
N ALA A 46 -2.08 5.57 -1.32
CA ALA A 46 -2.68 4.25 -1.52
C ALA A 46 -4.09 4.24 -0.91
N ASP A 47 -5.10 4.02 -1.76
CA ASP A 47 -6.49 4.01 -1.34
C ASP A 47 -6.99 2.57 -1.30
N GLU A 48 -7.26 2.07 -0.08
CA GLU A 48 -7.68 0.69 0.16
C GLU A 48 -6.83 -0.31 -0.61
N PRO A 49 -5.48 -0.32 -0.40
CA PRO A 49 -4.59 -1.11 -1.26
C PRO A 49 -4.80 -2.61 -1.17
N THR A 50 -5.46 -3.10 -0.11
CA THR A 50 -5.71 -4.53 0.08
C THR A 50 -7.17 -4.89 -0.09
N GLY A 51 -8.00 -3.97 -0.57
CA GLY A 51 -9.42 -4.23 -0.79
C GLY A 51 -9.64 -5.37 -1.78
N ASN A 52 -10.52 -6.30 -1.45
CA ASN A 52 -10.89 -7.43 -2.29
C ASN A 52 -9.75 -8.45 -2.51
N LEU A 53 -8.69 -8.39 -1.71
CA LEU A 53 -7.62 -9.39 -1.75
C LEU A 53 -7.79 -10.38 -0.60
N ASP A 54 -7.36 -11.63 -0.83
CA ASP A 54 -7.31 -12.61 0.24
C ASP A 54 -6.25 -12.20 1.28
N PRO A 55 -6.32 -12.73 2.52
CA PRO A 55 -5.41 -12.31 3.58
C PRO A 55 -3.93 -12.49 3.25
N GLU A 56 -3.57 -13.58 2.60
CA GLU A 56 -2.17 -13.84 2.25
C GLU A 56 -1.66 -12.81 1.24
N THR A 57 -2.42 -12.55 0.19
CA THR A 57 -2.07 -11.56 -0.82
C THR A 57 -2.06 -10.15 -0.23
N ALA A 58 -3.03 -9.86 0.65
CA ALA A 58 -3.07 -8.57 1.34
C ALA A 58 -1.80 -8.35 2.17
N ASN A 59 -1.33 -9.37 2.89
CA ASN A 59 -0.10 -9.26 3.67
C ASN A 59 1.11 -9.03 2.78
N GLU A 60 1.17 -9.66 1.61
CA GLU A 60 2.24 -9.42 0.66
C GLU A 60 2.26 -7.97 0.17
N ILE A 61 1.09 -7.41 -0.14
CA ILE A 61 0.98 -6.02 -0.57
C ILE A 61 1.41 -5.07 0.56
N MET A 62 1.00 -5.36 1.80
CA MET A 62 1.40 -4.53 2.94
C MET A 62 2.90 -4.59 3.19
N GLY A 63 3.51 -5.78 3.04
CA GLY A 63 4.96 -5.91 3.14
C GLY A 63 5.68 -5.10 2.08
N LEU A 64 5.15 -5.08 0.88
CA LEU A 64 5.70 -4.30 -0.23
C LEU A 64 5.62 -2.80 0.08
N LEU A 65 4.50 -2.33 0.61
CA LEU A 65 4.36 -0.93 1.01
C LEU A 65 5.35 -0.57 2.12
N GLU A 66 5.58 -1.47 3.07
CA GLU A 66 6.60 -1.27 4.10
C GLU A 66 7.99 -1.09 3.48
N ASP A 67 8.34 -1.92 2.50
CA ASP A 67 9.63 -1.83 1.83
C ASP A 67 9.79 -0.52 1.08
N ILE A 68 8.73 -0.08 0.38
CA ILE A 68 8.73 1.20 -0.32
C ILE A 68 8.93 2.34 0.67
N ASN A 69 8.25 2.29 1.81
CA ASN A 69 8.40 3.30 2.85
C ASN A 69 9.83 3.34 3.40
N ARG A 70 10.41 2.17 3.66
CA ARG A 70 11.78 2.09 4.17
C ARG A 70 12.82 2.63 3.18
N SER A 71 12.51 2.59 1.89
CA SER A 71 13.41 3.13 0.86
C SER A 71 13.35 4.66 0.75
N GLY A 72 12.49 5.31 1.53
CA GLY A 72 12.44 6.77 1.61
C GLY A 72 11.16 7.41 1.13
N THR A 73 10.20 6.63 0.63
CA THR A 73 8.92 7.17 0.17
C THR A 73 7.95 7.27 1.35
N THR A 74 7.35 8.44 1.52
CA THR A 74 6.26 8.62 2.49
C THR A 74 4.99 8.02 1.91
N ILE A 75 4.29 7.19 2.70
CA ILE A 75 3.06 6.56 2.24
C ILE A 75 1.88 7.11 3.04
N LEU A 76 0.88 7.58 2.32
CA LEU A 76 -0.40 7.97 2.87
C LEU A 76 -1.43 6.94 2.44
N MET A 77 -1.93 6.15 3.39
CA MET A 77 -2.85 5.07 3.08
C MET A 77 -4.21 5.35 3.68
N ALA A 78 -5.25 5.28 2.83
CA ALA A 78 -6.63 5.36 3.28
C ALA A 78 -7.17 3.94 3.39
N THR A 79 -7.70 3.56 4.56
CA THR A 79 -8.22 2.21 4.76
C THR A 79 -9.27 2.16 5.85
N HIS A 80 -10.20 1.22 5.72
CA HIS A 80 -11.15 0.84 6.76
C HIS A 80 -10.76 -0.49 7.41
N ALA A 81 -9.62 -1.06 7.06
CA ALA A 81 -9.19 -2.38 7.52
C ALA A 81 -8.56 -2.27 8.90
N LYS A 82 -9.35 -2.56 9.94
CA LYS A 82 -8.93 -2.46 11.33
C LYS A 82 -7.66 -3.28 11.61
N ASP A 83 -7.62 -4.52 11.12
CA ASP A 83 -6.49 -5.41 11.38
C ASP A 83 -5.20 -4.87 10.79
N ILE A 84 -5.28 -4.28 9.60
CA ILE A 84 -4.13 -3.67 8.94
C ILE A 84 -3.59 -2.52 9.79
N VAL A 85 -4.46 -1.62 10.22
CA VAL A 85 -4.08 -0.47 11.03
C VAL A 85 -3.43 -0.93 12.34
N ASP A 86 -4.05 -1.88 13.02
CA ASP A 86 -3.57 -2.36 14.31
C ASP A 86 -2.22 -3.06 14.21
N ASN A 87 -2.01 -3.83 13.15
CA ASN A 87 -0.76 -4.58 12.96
C ASN A 87 0.39 -3.70 12.53
N MET A 88 0.15 -2.63 11.81
CA MET A 88 1.22 -1.78 11.29
C MET A 88 1.80 -0.86 12.35
N LYS A 89 1.02 -0.44 13.32
CA LYS A 89 1.45 0.44 14.41
C LYS A 89 2.14 1.71 13.90
N LYS A 90 1.56 2.28 12.86
CA LYS A 90 2.02 3.53 12.26
C LYS A 90 1.17 4.68 12.76
N ARG A 91 1.50 5.91 12.32
CA ARG A 91 0.67 7.07 12.61
C ARG A 91 -0.73 6.87 12.04
N VAL A 92 -1.73 7.11 12.84
CA VAL A 92 -3.14 6.99 12.44
C VAL A 92 -3.80 8.36 12.55
N ILE A 93 -4.42 8.78 11.45
CA ILE A 93 -5.24 10.00 11.42
C ILE A 93 -6.66 9.54 11.14
N ALA A 94 -7.54 9.74 12.13
CA ALA A 94 -8.94 9.37 11.97
C ALA A 94 -9.75 10.58 11.54
N ILE A 95 -10.57 10.40 10.51
CA ILE A 95 -11.39 11.46 9.93
C ILE A 95 -12.84 11.05 10.04
N ASP A 96 -13.67 11.95 10.57
CA ASP A 96 -15.11 11.76 10.65
C ASP A 96 -15.80 13.00 10.11
N LYS A 97 -16.66 12.80 9.11
CA LYS A 97 -17.44 13.88 8.49
C LYS A 97 -16.55 15.04 8.02
N GLY A 98 -15.39 14.69 7.44
CA GLY A 98 -14.47 15.66 6.89
C GLY A 98 -13.59 16.37 7.92
N ILE A 99 -13.64 15.95 9.18
CA ILE A 99 -12.89 16.56 10.26
C ILE A 99 -11.93 15.55 10.87
N VAL A 100 -10.68 15.97 11.11
CA VAL A 100 -9.71 15.14 11.83
C VAL A 100 -10.13 15.08 13.30
N VAL A 101 -10.45 13.87 13.77
CA VAL A 101 -10.90 13.65 15.15
C VAL A 101 -9.83 12.98 16.01
N ARG A 102 -8.76 12.45 15.38
CA ARG A 102 -7.67 11.81 16.10
C ARG A 102 -6.42 11.81 15.25
N ASP A 103 -5.26 11.95 15.88
CA ASP A 103 -3.97 11.90 15.24
C ASP A 103 -2.97 11.30 16.23
N ASP A 104 -2.70 9.99 16.09
CA ASP A 104 -1.82 9.24 16.98
C ASP A 104 -0.61 8.73 16.22
N ARG A 105 0.58 8.90 16.78
CA ARG A 105 1.82 8.49 16.13
C ARG A 105 1.94 6.99 15.93
N LYS A 106 1.46 6.21 16.90
CA LYS A 106 1.40 4.74 16.82
C LYS A 106 0.01 4.33 17.27
N GLY A 107 -0.96 4.64 16.41
CA GLY A 107 -2.34 4.46 16.78
C GLY A 107 -2.89 3.10 16.42
N MET A 108 -4.01 2.79 17.06
CA MET A 108 -4.86 1.66 16.71
C MET A 108 -6.05 2.19 15.93
N TYR A 109 -6.74 1.29 15.22
CA TYR A 109 -7.94 1.69 14.48
C TYR A 109 -8.98 2.35 15.39
N GLU A 110 -9.18 1.78 16.58
CA GLU A 110 -10.05 2.34 17.59
C GLU A 110 -9.25 2.77 18.81
N ASN A 111 -9.67 3.86 19.43
CA ASN A 111 -9.07 4.31 20.67
C ASN A 111 -9.57 3.41 21.81
N GLU A 112 -8.66 2.84 22.60
CA GLU A 112 -8.98 1.91 23.66
C GLU A 112 -9.45 2.58 24.97
N ASN A 113 -9.45 3.88 25.02
CA ASN A 113 -9.88 4.60 26.24
C ASN A 113 -11.38 4.74 26.32
#